data_d52803aa5f42afa4d2284cb1f40eb264
#
_entry.id   d52803aa5f42afa4d2284cb1f40eb264
#
_cell.length_a   1.000
_cell.length_b   1.000
_cell.length_c   1.000
_cell.angle_alpha   90.00
_cell.angle_beta   90.00
_cell.angle_gamma   90.00
#
_symmetry.space_group_name_H-M   'P 1'
#
loop_
_entity.id
_entity.type
_entity.pdbx_description
1 polymer ?
#
loop_
_entity_poly.entity_id
_entity_poly.type
_entity_poly.pdbx_seq_one_letter_code
_entity_poly.pdbx_strand_id
1 'polypeptide(L)'
;TQPIGKIMTQNSSLDLKNHGLMAEGCEFGEVGSYEILKGWAHLNVDPKLPQNSKVVDIEYGPVNKYGTISFSTEVFILRPTDTSRGNGKLFFDYGNRGNKRALQYFNDAVASNDPKTLDHCGNGFLFRRGYTIVWAAWQGDLLPGNNRLIMDLPTAKYGREKITGTVLAEFIAAAPGKKTFPLSGQVSTRSHPTISLKTKDATFT
;
A
#
# COMPACT_ATOMS: atom_id res chain seq x y z
N THR A 1 1.49 -25.02 -18.51
CA THR A 1 1.57 -23.67 -17.88
C THR A 1 0.89 -22.68 -18.81
N GLN A 2 -0.38 -22.41 -18.57
CA GLN A 2 -1.05 -21.31 -19.27
C GLN A 2 -0.70 -20.00 -18.56
N PRO A 3 -0.36 -18.93 -19.29
CA PRO A 3 -0.15 -17.61 -18.69
C PRO A 3 -1.48 -17.12 -18.11
N ILE A 4 -1.45 -16.70 -16.87
CA ILE A 4 -2.52 -15.96 -16.19
C ILE A 4 -2.94 -14.81 -17.11
N GLY A 5 -4.25 -14.75 -17.38
CA GLY A 5 -4.86 -13.90 -18.38
C GLY A 5 -4.29 -12.49 -18.46
N LYS A 6 -3.91 -12.12 -19.66
CA LYS A 6 -3.47 -10.79 -20.04
C LYS A 6 -4.67 -9.86 -19.85
N ILE A 7 -4.73 -9.19 -18.68
CA ILE A 7 -5.57 -8.01 -18.53
C ILE A 7 -4.96 -6.98 -19.48
N MET A 8 -5.63 -6.70 -20.58
CA MET A 8 -5.21 -5.75 -21.61
C MET A 8 -5.40 -4.32 -21.08
N THR A 9 -4.55 -3.90 -20.18
CA THR A 9 -4.20 -2.50 -20.00
C THR A 9 -2.80 -2.34 -20.60
N GLN A 10 -2.66 -1.46 -21.57
CA GLN A 10 -1.42 -1.27 -22.30
C GLN A 10 -0.27 -1.08 -21.30
N ASN A 11 0.65 -2.07 -21.31
CA ASN A 11 1.92 -2.03 -20.58
C ASN A 11 1.89 -1.90 -19.05
N SER A 12 1.04 -2.65 -18.36
CA SER A 12 1.27 -2.90 -16.93
C SER A 12 2.30 -4.03 -16.76
N SER A 13 3.23 -3.87 -15.83
CA SER A 13 4.27 -4.87 -15.55
C SER A 13 4.46 -5.05 -14.04
N LEU A 14 4.92 -6.24 -13.69
CA LEU A 14 5.26 -6.61 -12.31
C LEU A 14 6.74 -6.99 -12.30
N ASP A 15 7.54 -6.22 -11.59
CA ASP A 15 8.97 -6.47 -11.38
C ASP A 15 9.18 -6.92 -9.93
N LEU A 16 9.41 -8.22 -9.76
CA LEU A 16 9.59 -8.86 -8.45
C LEU A 16 10.95 -9.52 -8.36
N LYS A 17 11.56 -9.39 -7.17
CA LYS A 17 12.79 -10.10 -6.80
C LYS A 17 12.50 -11.05 -5.64
N ASN A 18 13.13 -12.21 -5.68
CA ASN A 18 13.12 -13.16 -4.57
C ASN A 18 14.07 -12.66 -3.48
N HIS A 19 13.59 -12.57 -2.25
CA HIS A 19 14.32 -12.15 -1.07
C HIS A 19 14.58 -13.29 -0.08
N GLY A 20 14.49 -14.53 -0.53
CA GLY A 20 14.75 -15.71 0.27
C GLY A 20 13.50 -16.36 0.85
N LEU A 21 13.70 -17.26 1.77
CA LEU A 21 12.63 -18.04 2.38
C LEU A 21 12.09 -17.35 3.64
N MET A 22 10.78 -17.48 3.84
CA MET A 22 10.12 -17.08 5.08
C MET A 22 10.57 -18.00 6.20
N ALA A 23 10.93 -17.42 7.38
CA ALA A 23 11.34 -18.16 8.57
C ALA A 23 12.41 -19.25 8.27
N GLU A 24 13.43 -18.86 7.49
CA GLU A 24 14.56 -19.74 7.14
C GLU A 24 14.15 -21.06 6.48
N GLY A 25 12.98 -21.09 5.83
CA GLY A 25 12.45 -22.28 5.17
C GLY A 25 11.59 -23.18 6.05
N CYS A 26 11.09 -22.66 7.18
CA CYS A 26 10.11 -23.39 7.99
C CYS A 26 8.96 -23.93 7.13
N GLU A 27 8.58 -25.16 7.36
CA GLU A 27 7.51 -25.83 6.63
C GLU A 27 6.16 -25.68 7.33
N PHE A 28 5.11 -25.44 6.54
CA PHE A 28 3.73 -25.25 7.02
C PHE A 28 2.85 -26.43 6.58
N GLY A 29 3.05 -27.56 7.24
CA GLY A 29 2.35 -28.78 6.92
C GLY A 29 2.63 -29.24 5.49
N GLU A 30 1.61 -29.74 4.79
CA GLU A 30 1.76 -30.24 3.43
C GLU A 30 2.01 -29.16 2.37
N VAL A 31 1.81 -27.91 2.70
CA VAL A 31 2.10 -26.79 1.79
C VAL A 31 3.60 -26.57 1.62
N GLY A 32 4.39 -26.88 2.67
CA GLY A 32 5.83 -26.68 2.67
C GLY A 32 6.23 -25.23 3.01
N SER A 33 7.43 -24.84 2.57
CA SER A 33 8.00 -23.52 2.85
C SER A 33 7.41 -22.43 1.97
N TYR A 34 7.61 -21.18 2.39
CA TYR A 34 7.20 -19.98 1.67
C TYR A 34 8.41 -19.15 1.26
N GLU A 35 8.32 -18.52 0.09
CA GLU A 35 9.28 -17.53 -0.37
C GLU A 35 8.74 -16.11 -0.24
N ILE A 36 9.67 -15.15 -0.11
CA ILE A 36 9.40 -13.73 0.01
C ILE A 36 9.72 -13.06 -1.32
N LEU A 37 8.74 -12.43 -1.96
CA LEU A 37 8.94 -11.64 -3.16
C LEU A 37 8.63 -10.17 -2.85
N LYS A 38 9.50 -9.28 -3.30
CA LYS A 38 9.33 -7.82 -3.18
C LYS A 38 9.61 -7.15 -4.51
N GLY A 39 8.92 -6.05 -4.75
CA GLY A 39 9.18 -5.27 -5.96
C GLY A 39 8.11 -4.24 -6.24
N TRP A 40 7.92 -3.95 -7.51
CA TRP A 40 7.04 -2.90 -7.99
C TRP A 40 6.07 -3.42 -9.04
N ALA A 41 4.83 -2.99 -8.93
CA ALA A 41 3.87 -3.04 -10.02
C ALA A 41 3.84 -1.66 -10.70
N HIS A 42 4.06 -1.66 -12.01
CA HIS A 42 3.98 -0.47 -12.86
C HIS A 42 2.66 -0.53 -13.62
N LEU A 43 1.86 0.51 -13.49
CA LEU A 43 0.47 0.54 -13.93
C LEU A 43 0.23 1.75 -14.82
N ASN A 44 -0.71 1.60 -15.76
CA ASN A 44 -1.15 2.69 -16.63
C ASN A 44 -2.67 2.73 -16.64
N VAL A 45 -3.23 3.92 -16.49
CA VAL A 45 -4.68 4.16 -16.50
C VAL A 45 -5.01 5.11 -17.63
N ASP A 46 -5.97 4.74 -18.46
CA ASP A 46 -6.53 5.64 -19.47
C ASP A 46 -7.59 6.54 -18.80
N PRO A 47 -7.34 7.88 -18.71
CA PRO A 47 -8.28 8.80 -18.06
C PRO A 47 -9.59 8.95 -18.82
N LYS A 48 -9.66 8.52 -20.08
CA LYS A 48 -10.87 8.66 -20.93
C LYS A 48 -11.82 7.49 -20.83
N LEU A 49 -11.42 6.38 -20.19
CA LEU A 49 -12.29 5.23 -20.04
C LEU A 49 -13.44 5.52 -19.07
N PRO A 50 -14.70 5.18 -19.39
CA PRO A 50 -15.86 5.47 -18.54
C PRO A 50 -15.75 4.95 -17.11
N GLN A 51 -15.11 3.79 -16.91
CA GLN A 51 -14.88 3.22 -15.58
C GLN A 51 -14.00 4.09 -14.69
N ASN A 52 -13.15 4.94 -15.27
CA ASN A 52 -12.24 5.83 -14.56
C ASN A 52 -12.82 7.22 -14.30
N SER A 53 -14.01 7.54 -14.84
CA SER A 53 -14.63 8.85 -14.70
C SER A 53 -14.97 9.27 -13.26
N LYS A 54 -14.97 8.31 -12.32
CA LYS A 54 -15.19 8.58 -10.88
C LYS A 54 -13.91 8.92 -10.12
N VAL A 55 -12.75 8.80 -10.76
CA VAL A 55 -11.48 9.20 -10.13
C VAL A 55 -11.37 10.72 -10.21
N VAL A 56 -11.34 11.36 -9.05
CA VAL A 56 -11.32 12.83 -8.95
C VAL A 56 -10.08 13.39 -9.62
N ASP A 57 -10.26 14.44 -10.44
CA ASP A 57 -9.20 15.16 -11.15
C ASP A 57 -8.34 14.29 -12.09
N ILE A 58 -8.84 13.14 -12.52
CA ILE A 58 -8.08 12.24 -13.40
C ILE A 58 -7.73 12.91 -14.74
N GLU A 59 -8.59 13.78 -15.25
CA GLU A 59 -8.41 14.54 -16.49
C GLU A 59 -7.26 15.55 -16.41
N TYR A 60 -6.85 15.92 -15.20
CA TYR A 60 -5.72 16.81 -14.91
C TYR A 60 -4.42 16.07 -14.58
N GLY A 61 -4.46 14.74 -14.58
CA GLY A 61 -3.28 13.91 -14.40
C GLY A 61 -2.32 14.01 -15.60
N PRO A 62 -0.99 13.91 -15.38
CA PRO A 62 -0.03 13.96 -16.45
C PRO A 62 -0.12 12.71 -17.33
N VAL A 63 -0.50 12.87 -18.57
CA VAL A 63 -0.54 11.77 -19.55
C VAL A 63 0.81 11.56 -20.21
N ASN A 64 1.20 10.31 -20.39
CA ASN A 64 2.37 9.90 -21.14
C ASN A 64 2.12 9.96 -22.67
N LYS A 65 3.12 9.61 -23.47
CA LYS A 65 3.01 9.61 -24.95
C LYS A 65 1.92 8.69 -25.54
N TYR A 66 1.39 7.79 -24.74
CA TYR A 66 0.31 6.87 -25.13
C TYR A 66 -1.07 7.36 -24.66
N GLY A 67 -1.15 8.54 -24.04
CA GLY A 67 -2.41 9.11 -23.52
C GLY A 67 -2.88 8.49 -22.20
N THR A 68 -2.02 7.75 -21.52
CA THR A 68 -2.31 7.13 -20.22
C THR A 68 -1.54 7.80 -19.09
N ILE A 69 -2.06 7.67 -17.86
CA ILE A 69 -1.38 8.12 -16.64
C ILE A 69 -0.65 6.93 -16.04
N SER A 70 0.67 7.09 -15.89
CA SER A 70 1.54 6.05 -15.32
C SER A 70 1.73 6.27 -13.83
N PHE A 71 1.73 5.18 -13.07
CA PHE A 71 2.04 5.17 -11.64
C PHE A 71 2.63 3.81 -11.23
N SER A 72 3.20 3.75 -10.04
CA SER A 72 3.81 2.51 -9.54
C SER A 72 3.45 2.29 -8.07
N THR A 73 3.38 1.04 -7.67
CA THR A 73 3.14 0.65 -6.28
C THR A 73 4.10 -0.43 -5.85
N GLU A 74 4.63 -0.30 -4.62
CA GLU A 74 5.36 -1.39 -4.01
C GLU A 74 4.45 -2.57 -3.71
N VAL A 75 4.98 -3.76 -3.94
CA VAL A 75 4.30 -5.04 -3.72
C VAL A 75 5.18 -5.94 -2.85
N PHE A 76 4.55 -6.60 -1.89
CA PHE A 76 5.17 -7.64 -1.06
C PHE A 76 4.31 -8.89 -1.14
N ILE A 77 4.92 -10.04 -1.43
CA ILE A 77 4.21 -11.31 -1.60
C ILE A 77 4.88 -12.38 -0.76
N LEU A 78 4.07 -13.17 -0.07
CA LEU A 78 4.45 -14.45 0.49
C LEU A 78 3.68 -15.53 -0.25
N ARG A 79 4.39 -16.48 -0.86
CA ARG A 79 3.75 -17.59 -1.58
C ARG A 79 4.44 -18.92 -1.29
N PRO A 80 3.74 -20.06 -1.43
CA PRO A 80 4.37 -21.36 -1.36
C PRO A 80 5.54 -21.44 -2.34
N THR A 81 6.67 -21.97 -1.89
CA THR A 81 7.86 -22.19 -2.75
C THR A 81 7.52 -23.13 -3.89
N ASP A 82 6.78 -24.20 -3.58
CA ASP A 82 6.12 -25.03 -4.57
C ASP A 82 4.66 -24.56 -4.73
N THR A 83 4.40 -23.79 -5.77
CA THR A 83 3.07 -23.23 -6.02
C THR A 83 1.99 -24.29 -6.29
N SER A 84 2.36 -25.50 -6.67
CA SER A 84 1.42 -26.61 -6.89
C SER A 84 0.82 -27.12 -5.58
N ARG A 85 1.51 -26.91 -4.45
CA ARG A 85 1.05 -27.26 -3.09
C ARG A 85 0.22 -26.16 -2.44
N GLY A 86 0.11 -25.00 -3.07
CA GLY A 86 -0.77 -23.93 -2.66
C GLY A 86 -2.24 -24.22 -3.02
N ASN A 87 -3.16 -23.46 -2.41
CA ASN A 87 -4.61 -23.61 -2.67
C ASN A 87 -5.11 -22.84 -3.91
N GLY A 88 -4.21 -22.22 -4.68
CA GLY A 88 -4.55 -21.41 -5.85
C GLY A 88 -5.30 -20.10 -5.55
N LYS A 89 -5.40 -19.71 -4.27
CA LYS A 89 -6.13 -18.49 -3.85
C LYS A 89 -5.16 -17.42 -3.37
N LEU A 90 -5.53 -16.18 -3.68
CA LEU A 90 -4.81 -14.99 -3.23
C LEU A 90 -5.54 -14.37 -2.04
N PHE A 91 -4.80 -14.06 -0.97
CA PHE A 91 -5.23 -13.25 0.14
C PHE A 91 -4.63 -11.85 -0.02
N PHE A 92 -5.44 -10.88 -0.40
CA PHE A 92 -4.99 -9.50 -0.58
C PHE A 92 -5.32 -8.66 0.66
N ASP A 93 -4.29 -8.09 1.29
CA ASP A 93 -4.45 -7.21 2.45
C ASP A 93 -4.31 -5.73 2.02
N TYR A 94 -5.39 -4.98 2.13
CA TYR A 94 -5.41 -3.53 1.96
C TYR A 94 -4.79 -2.83 3.18
N GLY A 95 -3.47 -2.87 3.26
CA GLY A 95 -2.73 -2.30 4.38
C GLY A 95 -3.02 -0.81 4.60
N ASN A 96 -3.41 -0.42 5.81
CA ASN A 96 -3.59 0.98 6.16
C ASN A 96 -2.23 1.67 6.32
N ARG A 97 -2.01 2.75 5.59
CA ARG A 97 -0.78 3.55 5.65
C ARG A 97 0.48 2.71 5.35
N GLY A 98 0.39 1.79 4.38
CA GLY A 98 1.49 0.95 3.93
C GLY A 98 1.90 -0.17 4.90
N ASN A 99 1.17 -0.36 6.00
CA ASN A 99 1.46 -1.42 6.96
C ASN A 99 0.91 -2.76 6.48
N LYS A 100 1.57 -3.85 6.88
CA LYS A 100 1.19 -5.23 6.59
C LYS A 100 0.56 -5.85 7.83
N ARG A 101 -0.75 -6.11 7.80
CA ARG A 101 -1.51 -6.54 8.98
C ARG A 101 -2.09 -7.95 8.88
N ALA A 102 -2.13 -8.55 7.71
CA ALA A 102 -2.74 -9.86 7.51
C ALA A 102 -2.22 -10.92 8.49
N LEU A 103 -0.90 -11.04 8.66
CA LEU A 103 -0.33 -12.04 9.54
C LEU A 103 -0.64 -11.78 11.01
N GLN A 104 -0.65 -10.50 11.42
CA GLN A 104 -1.04 -10.14 12.78
C GLN A 104 -2.47 -10.56 13.11
N TYR A 105 -3.41 -10.35 12.19
CA TYR A 105 -4.83 -10.56 12.47
C TYR A 105 -5.30 -11.98 12.18
N PHE A 106 -4.71 -12.66 11.20
CA PHE A 106 -5.16 -13.99 10.80
C PHE A 106 -4.26 -15.13 11.30
N ASN A 107 -3.01 -14.82 11.63
CA ASN A 107 -2.07 -15.80 12.16
C ASN A 107 -1.69 -15.54 13.63
N ASP A 108 -2.28 -14.56 14.31
CA ASP A 108 -1.85 -14.11 15.65
C ASP A 108 -0.35 -13.83 15.74
N ALA A 109 0.22 -13.30 14.66
CA ALA A 109 1.65 -13.06 14.55
C ALA A 109 2.06 -11.73 15.17
N VAL A 110 3.33 -11.60 15.51
CA VAL A 110 3.93 -10.31 15.87
C VAL A 110 3.81 -9.36 14.67
N ALA A 111 3.38 -8.12 14.93
CA ALA A 111 3.22 -7.11 13.89
C ALA A 111 4.55 -6.76 13.23
N SER A 112 4.61 -6.81 11.91
CA SER A 112 5.81 -6.46 11.15
C SER A 112 5.45 -5.91 9.76
N ASN A 113 6.20 -4.90 9.33
CA ASN A 113 6.18 -4.43 7.94
C ASN A 113 7.27 -5.12 7.07
N ASP A 114 8.11 -5.95 7.68
CA ASP A 114 9.08 -6.80 6.99
C ASP A 114 9.05 -8.23 7.58
N PRO A 115 7.93 -8.95 7.40
CA PRO A 115 7.78 -10.28 7.96
C PRO A 115 8.77 -11.25 7.31
N LYS A 116 9.63 -11.91 8.14
CA LYS A 116 10.66 -12.82 7.65
C LYS A 116 11.12 -13.86 8.68
N THR A 117 10.71 -13.75 9.93
CA THR A 117 11.11 -14.68 11.01
C THR A 117 9.96 -15.58 11.41
N LEU A 118 10.23 -16.58 12.24
CA LEU A 118 9.23 -17.51 12.75
C LEU A 118 8.15 -16.79 13.58
N ASP A 119 8.51 -15.77 14.37
CA ASP A 119 7.56 -14.97 15.14
C ASP A 119 6.54 -14.25 14.26
N HIS A 120 6.96 -13.89 13.04
CA HIS A 120 6.07 -13.28 12.05
C HIS A 120 5.13 -14.28 11.36
N CYS A 121 5.34 -15.59 11.57
CA CYS A 121 4.42 -16.61 11.09
C CYS A 121 3.24 -16.83 12.04
N GLY A 122 3.42 -16.51 13.34
CA GLY A 122 2.41 -16.75 14.37
C GLY A 122 1.95 -18.20 14.39
N ASN A 123 0.64 -18.42 14.47
CA ASN A 123 0.08 -19.76 14.42
C ASN A 123 0.12 -20.42 13.02
N GLY A 124 0.57 -19.72 11.97
CA GLY A 124 0.72 -20.25 10.61
C GLY A 124 -0.58 -20.54 9.86
N PHE A 125 -1.72 -20.02 10.29
CA PHE A 125 -3.03 -20.35 9.71
C PHE A 125 -3.09 -20.15 8.19
N LEU A 126 -2.77 -18.95 7.69
CA LEU A 126 -2.80 -18.66 6.25
C LEU A 126 -1.80 -19.51 5.46
N PHE A 127 -0.63 -19.77 6.04
CA PHE A 127 0.42 -20.59 5.42
C PHE A 127 -0.03 -22.05 5.28
N ARG A 128 -0.52 -22.66 6.36
CA ARG A 128 -1.01 -24.06 6.30
C ARG A 128 -2.23 -24.24 5.39
N ARG A 129 -2.97 -23.16 5.11
CA ARG A 129 -4.07 -23.15 4.16
C ARG A 129 -3.62 -22.91 2.72
N GLY A 130 -2.32 -22.70 2.48
CA GLY A 130 -1.74 -22.57 1.14
C GLY A 130 -2.08 -21.27 0.41
N TYR A 131 -2.44 -20.20 1.11
CA TYR A 131 -2.71 -18.92 0.47
C TYR A 131 -1.43 -18.25 -0.03
N THR A 132 -1.50 -17.63 -1.22
CA THR A 132 -0.56 -16.57 -1.61
C THR A 132 -1.03 -15.27 -0.97
N ILE A 133 -0.21 -14.67 -0.11
CA ILE A 133 -0.56 -13.44 0.62
C ILE A 133 0.11 -12.26 -0.08
N VAL A 134 -0.67 -11.24 -0.42
CA VAL A 134 -0.20 -10.09 -1.19
C VAL A 134 -0.56 -8.81 -0.48
N TRP A 135 0.41 -7.91 -0.39
CA TRP A 135 0.24 -6.51 0.00
C TRP A 135 0.69 -5.60 -1.12
N ALA A 136 -0.05 -4.55 -1.39
CA ALA A 136 0.36 -3.47 -2.27
C ALA A 136 0.02 -2.13 -1.62
N ALA A 137 0.84 -1.12 -1.87
CA ALA A 137 0.52 0.24 -1.45
C ALA A 137 -0.65 0.79 -2.27
N TRP A 138 -1.46 1.66 -1.64
CA TRP A 138 -2.57 2.32 -2.32
C TRP A 138 -2.70 3.81 -1.94
N GLN A 139 -1.83 4.31 -1.06
CA GLN A 139 -1.82 5.70 -0.59
C GLN A 139 -0.54 6.40 -1.03
N GLY A 140 -0.67 7.45 -1.81
CA GLY A 140 0.46 8.19 -2.38
C GLY A 140 1.03 9.29 -1.48
N ASP A 141 0.41 9.56 -0.33
CA ASP A 141 0.83 10.61 0.61
C ASP A 141 1.74 10.11 1.74
N LEU A 142 2.30 8.91 1.60
CA LEU A 142 3.17 8.31 2.61
C LEU A 142 4.63 8.75 2.46
N LEU A 143 5.25 9.08 3.60
CA LEU A 143 6.70 9.18 3.68
C LEU A 143 7.31 7.78 3.80
N PRO A 144 8.45 7.50 3.13
CA PRO A 144 9.21 6.27 3.30
C PRO A 144 9.60 6.07 4.76
N GLY A 145 9.68 4.82 5.18
CA GLY A 145 10.18 4.44 6.51
C GLY A 145 9.42 3.27 7.12
N ASN A 146 10.03 2.63 8.10
CA ASN A 146 9.50 1.47 8.82
C ASN A 146 9.02 0.33 7.90
N ASN A 147 9.72 0.10 6.79
CA ASN A 147 9.38 -0.90 5.76
C ASN A 147 7.90 -0.86 5.31
N ARG A 148 7.25 0.31 5.42
CA ARG A 148 5.91 0.51 4.87
C ARG A 148 5.97 0.50 3.36
N LEU A 149 4.95 -0.07 2.73
CA LEU A 149 4.79 0.01 1.29
C LEU A 149 4.39 1.43 0.88
N ILE A 150 5.03 1.93 -0.15
CA ILE A 150 4.76 3.25 -0.72
C ILE A 150 4.24 3.14 -2.15
N MET A 151 3.53 4.17 -2.58
CA MET A 151 3.00 4.29 -3.93
C MET A 151 3.52 5.59 -4.55
N ASP A 152 4.05 5.50 -5.75
CA ASP A 152 4.44 6.65 -6.54
C ASP A 152 3.28 7.06 -7.44
N LEU A 153 2.56 8.11 -7.02
CA LEU A 153 1.43 8.66 -7.76
C LEU A 153 1.79 10.01 -8.38
N PRO A 154 1.38 10.24 -9.62
CA PRO A 154 1.48 11.55 -10.24
C PRO A 154 0.52 12.54 -9.56
N THR A 155 0.89 13.81 -9.58
CA THR A 155 0.04 14.88 -9.05
C THR A 155 -0.73 15.55 -10.19
N ALA A 156 -2.04 15.61 -10.08
CA ALA A 156 -2.91 16.36 -10.97
C ALA A 156 -2.63 17.87 -10.86
N LYS A 157 -2.70 18.59 -12.01
CA LYS A 157 -2.46 20.04 -12.10
C LYS A 157 -3.44 20.68 -13.06
N TYR A 158 -3.96 21.84 -12.70
CA TYR A 158 -4.72 22.68 -13.61
C TYR A 158 -3.73 23.63 -14.34
N GLY A 159 -3.39 23.29 -15.57
CA GLY A 159 -2.31 23.94 -16.27
C GLY A 159 -0.96 23.75 -15.57
N ARG A 160 -0.38 24.84 -15.05
CA ARG A 160 0.88 24.80 -14.25
C ARG A 160 0.66 24.86 -12.76
N GLU A 161 -0.57 25.07 -12.33
CA GLU A 161 -0.93 25.30 -10.93
C GLU A 161 -1.31 24.02 -10.21
N LYS A 162 -1.03 23.95 -8.93
CA LYS A 162 -1.50 22.88 -8.06
C LYS A 162 -3.00 23.02 -7.86
N ILE A 163 -3.73 21.91 -7.95
CA ILE A 163 -5.13 21.89 -7.56
C ILE A 163 -5.19 21.98 -6.04
N THR A 164 -5.97 22.93 -5.55
CA THR A 164 -6.18 23.17 -4.12
C THR A 164 -7.67 23.12 -3.80
N GLY A 165 -8.01 22.77 -2.57
CA GLY A 165 -9.38 22.71 -2.12
C GLY A 165 -9.49 22.91 -0.61
N THR A 166 -10.71 23.04 -0.12
CA THR A 166 -11.01 23.11 1.30
C THR A 166 -10.83 21.74 1.93
N VAL A 167 -10.12 21.66 3.06
CA VAL A 167 -10.00 20.46 3.87
C VAL A 167 -10.64 20.68 5.23
N LEU A 168 -11.30 19.66 5.74
CA LEU A 168 -11.76 19.63 7.13
C LEU A 168 -10.65 19.04 7.99
N ALA A 169 -10.28 19.74 9.05
CA ALA A 169 -9.35 19.22 10.05
C ALA A 169 -10.02 19.29 11.43
N GLU A 170 -9.96 18.19 12.15
CA GLU A 170 -10.46 18.06 13.50
C GLU A 170 -9.29 17.97 14.48
N PHE A 171 -9.34 18.74 15.55
CA PHE A 171 -8.31 18.77 16.58
C PHE A 171 -8.91 18.49 17.93
N ILE A 172 -8.41 17.47 18.59
CA ILE A 172 -8.77 17.14 19.98
C ILE A 172 -7.65 17.63 20.89
N ALA A 173 -7.97 18.61 21.75
CA ALA A 173 -7.02 19.12 22.70
C ALA A 173 -6.82 18.15 23.87
N ALA A 174 -5.59 17.70 24.09
CA ALA A 174 -5.26 16.83 25.22
C ALA A 174 -5.26 17.56 26.58
N ALA A 175 -5.27 18.91 26.56
CA ALA A 175 -5.30 19.74 27.76
C ALA A 175 -5.89 21.14 27.44
N PRO A 176 -6.52 21.80 28.42
CA PRO A 176 -7.00 23.18 28.27
C PRO A 176 -5.87 24.15 27.87
N GLY A 177 -6.20 25.13 27.08
CA GLY A 177 -5.26 26.22 26.72
C GLY A 177 -4.33 25.92 25.54
N LYS A 178 -4.36 24.73 24.92
CA LYS A 178 -3.63 24.48 23.67
C LYS A 178 -4.23 25.28 22.53
N LYS A 179 -3.39 26.15 21.90
CA LYS A 179 -3.79 27.01 20.78
C LYS A 179 -3.09 26.68 19.47
N THR A 180 -2.21 25.66 19.48
CA THR A 180 -1.44 25.30 18.30
C THR A 180 -1.52 23.78 18.11
N PHE A 181 -1.89 23.35 16.91
CA PHE A 181 -2.01 21.96 16.55
C PHE A 181 -1.29 21.71 15.21
N PRO A 182 -0.64 20.54 15.02
CA PRO A 182 -0.16 20.16 13.71
C PRO A 182 -1.35 19.93 12.78
N LEU A 183 -1.27 20.37 11.54
CA LEU A 183 -2.33 20.14 10.55
C LEU A 183 -2.56 18.65 10.26
N SER A 184 -1.56 17.83 10.50
CA SER A 184 -1.65 16.38 10.39
C SER A 184 -1.29 15.71 11.72
N GLY A 185 -2.16 14.86 12.25
CA GLY A 185 -1.93 14.10 13.48
C GLY A 185 -0.82 13.04 13.38
N GLN A 186 -0.41 12.67 12.18
CA GLN A 186 0.64 11.66 11.94
C GLN A 186 1.73 12.20 11.01
N VAL A 187 2.47 13.17 11.48
CA VAL A 187 3.52 13.88 10.72
C VAL A 187 4.54 12.93 10.09
N SER A 188 4.93 11.89 10.81
CA SER A 188 5.97 10.94 10.37
C SER A 188 5.54 10.04 9.19
N THR A 189 4.26 10.06 8.83
CA THR A 189 3.74 9.19 7.77
C THR A 189 3.15 9.93 6.58
N ARG A 190 3.15 11.27 6.58
CA ARG A 190 2.58 12.09 5.51
C ARG A 190 3.65 12.92 4.81
N SER A 191 3.50 13.06 3.49
CA SER A 191 4.47 13.77 2.64
C SER A 191 4.39 15.29 2.69
N HIS A 192 3.28 15.85 3.18
CA HIS A 192 3.15 17.31 3.26
C HIS A 192 3.63 17.86 4.60
N PRO A 193 4.20 19.08 4.59
CA PRO A 193 4.71 19.69 5.79
C PRO A 193 3.60 19.90 6.82
N THR A 194 3.95 19.76 8.09
CA THR A 194 3.06 20.10 9.19
C THR A 194 2.95 21.61 9.28
N ILE A 195 1.75 22.13 9.12
CA ILE A 195 1.46 23.52 9.37
C ILE A 195 0.87 23.61 10.77
N SER A 196 1.51 24.36 11.65
CA SER A 196 0.91 24.71 12.94
C SER A 196 -0.11 25.82 12.72
N LEU A 197 -1.38 25.52 12.94
CA LEU A 197 -2.42 26.53 12.93
C LEU A 197 -2.34 27.37 14.23
N LYS A 198 -2.06 28.65 14.09
CA LYS A 198 -2.31 29.66 15.15
C LYS A 198 -3.70 30.21 14.87
N THR A 199 -4.68 29.80 15.65
CA THR A 199 -6.01 30.43 15.57
C THR A 199 -6.07 31.59 16.57
N LYS A 200 -6.45 32.76 16.11
CA LYS A 200 -6.73 33.91 17.00
C LYS A 200 -8.04 33.71 17.76
N ASP A 201 -9.00 32.96 17.24
CA ASP A 201 -10.38 32.93 17.69
C ASP A 201 -11.01 31.52 17.71
N ALA A 202 -10.26 30.49 18.07
CA ALA A 202 -10.87 29.18 18.25
C ALA A 202 -11.64 29.13 19.56
N THR A 203 -12.96 29.15 19.48
CA THR A 203 -13.83 28.75 20.58
C THR A 203 -13.80 27.20 20.64
N PHE A 204 -13.19 26.66 21.66
CA PHE A 204 -13.27 25.24 21.96
C PHE A 204 -14.53 24.99 22.78
N THR A 205 -15.49 24.28 22.25
CA THR A 205 -16.63 23.71 23.01
C THR A 205 -16.24 22.36 23.56
#